data_e6d31e06fe1558781a1197addc9d92fe
#
_entry.id   e6d31e06fe1558781a1197addc9d92fe
#
_cell.length_a   1.000
_cell.length_b   1.000
_cell.length_c   1.000
_cell.angle_alpha   90.00
_cell.angle_beta   90.00
_cell.angle_gamma   90.00
#
_symmetry.space_group_name_H-M   'P 1'
#
loop_
_entity.id
_entity.type
_entity.pdbx_description
1 polymer ?
#
loop_
_entity_poly.entity_id
_entity_poly.type
_entity_poly.pdbx_seq_one_letter_code
_entity_poly.pdbx_strand_id
1 'polypeptide(L)'
;MSQQKYSRAAPSPRYRRLIEQYQHMHLHGEQHLGIPPENTFPGASLPKQAPGIKRLIKATGAATILDYGCGKGQQYWPRRTADPDEGVEYPDIKSYWGVQAIQCYDPAYQPHNNLPSGKFDGVVCTDVLEHCPEEDIPWILGELFGYATRFVFANVACFPAKKRLPSGGNAHCTIKPVKWWEEQLERAARAKPSLVYEFRLAYIKGGELKEKTIASAALSAQQQ
;
A
#
# COMPACT_ATOMS: atom_id res chain seq x y z
N MET A 1 19.04 -19.75 -6.90
CA MET A 1 18.34 -18.58 -6.34
C MET A 1 19.06 -17.34 -6.86
N SER A 2 18.45 -16.51 -7.70
CA SER A 2 19.10 -15.26 -8.13
C SER A 2 19.22 -14.35 -6.90
N GLN A 3 20.44 -13.88 -6.64
CA GLN A 3 20.73 -12.97 -5.53
C GLN A 3 19.93 -11.67 -5.75
N GLN A 4 19.21 -11.20 -4.72
CA GLN A 4 18.48 -9.94 -4.76
C GLN A 4 19.47 -8.80 -5.02
N LYS A 5 19.34 -8.13 -6.17
CA LYS A 5 20.30 -7.13 -6.65
C LYS A 5 20.22 -5.80 -5.89
N TYR A 6 19.02 -5.42 -5.44
CA TYR A 6 18.76 -4.12 -4.80
C TYR A 6 18.20 -4.31 -3.39
N SER A 7 18.33 -3.28 -2.57
CA SER A 7 17.89 -3.25 -1.18
C SER A 7 17.56 -1.82 -0.77
N ARG A 8 17.01 -1.63 0.43
CA ARG A 8 16.80 -0.30 1.01
C ARG A 8 18.09 0.55 1.03
N ALA A 9 19.20 -0.05 1.43
CA ALA A 9 20.49 0.65 1.50
C ALA A 9 21.08 0.96 0.11
N ALA A 10 20.74 0.15 -0.90
CA ALA A 10 21.20 0.27 -2.27
C ALA A 10 20.04 0.05 -3.26
N PRO A 11 19.05 0.95 -3.32
CA PRO A 11 17.93 0.83 -4.23
C PRO A 11 18.38 1.09 -5.68
N SER A 12 17.55 0.67 -6.64
CA SER A 12 17.87 0.88 -8.06
C SER A 12 18.01 2.38 -8.39
N PRO A 13 18.79 2.75 -9.41
CA PRO A 13 18.83 4.13 -9.88
C PRO A 13 17.47 4.64 -10.34
N ARG A 14 16.59 3.73 -10.84
CA ARG A 14 15.23 4.06 -11.23
C ARG A 14 14.36 4.41 -10.02
N TYR A 15 14.47 3.68 -8.91
CA TYR A 15 13.77 3.98 -7.66
C TYR A 15 14.12 5.37 -7.14
N ARG A 16 15.42 5.73 -7.10
CA ARG A 16 15.87 7.06 -6.64
C ARG A 16 15.25 8.18 -7.48
N ARG A 17 15.31 8.07 -8.82
CA ARG A 17 14.69 9.05 -9.72
C ARG A 17 13.16 9.14 -9.57
N LEU A 18 12.49 8.02 -9.26
CA LEU A 18 11.04 8.03 -9.00
C LEU A 18 10.72 8.77 -7.70
N ILE A 19 11.47 8.53 -6.62
CA ILE A 19 11.28 9.29 -5.38
C ILE A 19 11.41 10.80 -5.62
N GLU A 20 12.42 11.25 -6.36
CA GLU A 20 12.59 12.67 -6.72
C GLU A 20 11.38 13.21 -7.51
N GLN A 21 10.86 12.46 -8.47
CA GLN A 21 9.67 12.84 -9.23
C GLN A 21 8.41 12.90 -8.35
N TYR A 22 8.20 11.93 -7.45
CA TYR A 22 7.07 11.97 -6.51
C TYR A 22 7.21 13.12 -5.51
N GLN A 23 8.42 13.43 -5.01
CA GLN A 23 8.69 14.63 -4.21
C GLN A 23 8.27 15.91 -4.96
N HIS A 24 8.66 16.02 -6.23
CA HIS A 24 8.23 17.14 -7.07
C HIS A 24 6.70 17.21 -7.20
N MET A 25 6.02 16.10 -7.40
CA MET A 25 4.55 16.05 -7.48
C MET A 25 3.89 16.42 -6.15
N HIS A 26 4.45 16.05 -5.01
CA HIS A 26 3.97 16.48 -3.70
C HIS A 26 4.05 17.98 -3.48
N LEU A 27 5.09 18.63 -4.04
CA LEU A 27 5.35 20.07 -3.90
C LEU A 27 4.61 20.91 -4.95
N HIS A 28 4.49 20.42 -6.18
CA HIS A 28 4.02 21.20 -7.33
C HIS A 28 2.74 20.69 -7.98
N GLY A 29 2.17 19.59 -7.45
CA GLY A 29 0.99 18.97 -8.01
C GLY A 29 1.27 18.05 -9.21
N GLU A 30 0.20 17.52 -9.78
CA GLU A 30 0.24 16.71 -11.01
C GLU A 30 -0.16 17.60 -12.18
N GLN A 31 0.80 17.92 -13.02
CA GLN A 31 0.65 18.97 -14.07
C GLN A 31 -0.20 18.53 -15.25
N HIS A 32 -0.19 17.25 -15.62
CA HIS A 32 -0.91 16.73 -16.78
C HIS A 32 -2.45 16.82 -16.62
N LEU A 33 -2.96 16.56 -15.41
CA LEU A 33 -4.38 16.66 -15.09
C LEU A 33 -4.75 17.96 -14.38
N GLY A 34 -3.78 18.86 -14.15
CA GLY A 34 -3.99 20.10 -13.41
C GLY A 34 -4.37 19.90 -11.96
N ILE A 35 -3.89 18.83 -11.31
CA ILE A 35 -4.18 18.55 -9.90
C ILE A 35 -3.22 19.36 -9.04
N PRO A 36 -3.73 20.25 -8.16
CA PRO A 36 -2.88 21.06 -7.29
C PRO A 36 -2.18 20.22 -6.22
N PRO A 37 -1.09 20.74 -5.61
CA PRO A 37 -0.29 19.99 -4.63
C PRO A 37 -1.11 19.39 -3.50
N GLU A 38 -2.02 20.13 -2.91
CA GLU A 38 -2.85 19.69 -1.77
C GLU A 38 -3.74 18.49 -2.08
N ASN A 39 -4.12 18.32 -3.36
CA ASN A 39 -4.96 17.23 -3.85
C ASN A 39 -4.16 16.09 -4.51
N THR A 40 -2.81 16.22 -4.54
CA THR A 40 -1.94 15.18 -5.07
C THR A 40 -1.60 14.18 -3.97
N PHE A 41 -1.90 12.89 -4.19
CA PHE A 41 -1.71 11.78 -3.25
C PHE A 41 -2.39 11.97 -1.87
N PRO A 42 -3.72 12.23 -1.84
CA PRO A 42 -4.45 12.45 -0.59
C PRO A 42 -4.80 11.15 0.16
N GLY A 43 -4.36 9.98 -0.32
CA GLY A 43 -4.70 8.67 0.26
C GLY A 43 -6.14 8.21 -0.03
N ALA A 44 -6.72 8.64 -1.17
CA ALA A 44 -8.13 8.41 -1.50
C ALA A 44 -8.52 6.93 -1.70
N SER A 45 -7.58 6.03 -1.90
CA SER A 45 -7.83 4.58 -2.04
C SER A 45 -8.07 3.87 -0.73
N LEU A 46 -7.43 4.31 0.35
CA LEU A 46 -7.52 3.64 1.65
C LEU A 46 -8.96 3.54 2.21
N PRO A 47 -9.81 4.57 2.16
CA PRO A 47 -11.19 4.46 2.66
C PRO A 47 -11.99 3.29 2.04
N LYS A 48 -11.77 2.97 0.77
CA LYS A 48 -12.41 1.83 0.10
C LYS A 48 -11.93 0.48 0.65
N GLN A 49 -10.71 0.43 1.16
CA GLN A 49 -10.09 -0.77 1.73
C GLN A 49 -10.33 -0.88 3.24
N ALA A 50 -10.77 0.21 3.89
CA ALA A 50 -10.90 0.30 5.34
C ALA A 50 -11.75 -0.81 5.97
N PRO A 51 -12.90 -1.26 5.41
CA PRO A 51 -13.66 -2.38 5.96
C PRO A 51 -12.88 -3.71 5.93
N GLY A 52 -12.17 -3.99 4.83
CA GLY A 52 -11.32 -5.18 4.72
C GLY A 52 -10.18 -5.17 5.74
N ILE A 53 -9.53 -4.02 5.91
CA ILE A 53 -8.46 -3.85 6.89
C ILE A 53 -9.02 -4.02 8.32
N LYS A 54 -10.21 -3.48 8.64
CA LYS A 54 -10.89 -3.68 9.94
C LYS A 54 -11.10 -5.18 10.25
N ARG A 55 -11.50 -5.99 9.24
CA ARG A 55 -11.62 -7.44 9.42
C ARG A 55 -10.29 -8.09 9.80
N LEU A 56 -9.19 -7.71 9.14
CA LEU A 56 -7.85 -8.22 9.48
C LEU A 56 -7.43 -7.81 10.89
N ILE A 57 -7.68 -6.55 11.28
CA ILE A 57 -7.41 -6.06 12.64
C ILE A 57 -8.18 -6.87 13.67
N LYS A 58 -9.49 -7.09 13.48
CA LYS A 58 -10.32 -7.92 14.37
C LYS A 58 -9.81 -9.37 14.44
N ALA A 59 -9.50 -9.98 13.29
CA ALA A 59 -9.05 -11.38 13.21
C ALA A 59 -7.68 -11.62 13.88
N THR A 60 -6.80 -10.62 13.85
CA THR A 60 -5.43 -10.75 14.35
C THR A 60 -5.22 -10.08 15.72
N GLY A 61 -6.17 -9.29 16.20
CA GLY A 61 -6.05 -8.49 17.42
C GLY A 61 -4.98 -7.39 17.30
N ALA A 62 -4.78 -6.85 16.10
CA ALA A 62 -3.78 -5.81 15.85
C ALA A 62 -4.18 -4.50 16.53
N ALA A 63 -3.20 -3.83 17.16
CA ALA A 63 -3.37 -2.55 17.84
C ALA A 63 -2.54 -1.41 17.24
N THR A 64 -1.48 -1.73 16.50
CA THR A 64 -0.59 -0.74 15.88
C THR A 64 -0.48 -0.99 14.38
N ILE A 65 -0.59 0.08 13.58
CA ILE A 65 -0.58 0.03 12.12
C ILE A 65 0.53 0.91 11.56
N LEU A 66 1.26 0.39 10.60
CA LEU A 66 2.10 1.17 9.69
C LEU A 66 1.38 1.33 8.36
N ASP A 67 1.14 2.58 7.93
CA ASP A 67 0.73 2.87 6.55
C ASP A 67 1.98 3.20 5.72
N TYR A 68 2.35 2.25 4.86
CA TYR A 68 3.55 2.30 4.03
C TYR A 68 3.20 2.83 2.64
N GLY A 69 3.66 4.04 2.33
CA GLY A 69 3.27 4.80 1.14
C GLY A 69 1.99 5.60 1.36
N CYS A 70 1.85 6.19 2.55
CA CYS A 70 0.65 6.91 2.98
C CYS A 70 0.35 8.20 2.19
N GLY A 71 1.25 8.65 1.30
CA GLY A 71 1.15 9.96 0.68
C GLY A 71 1.16 11.07 1.73
N LYS A 72 0.16 11.96 1.66
CA LYS A 72 0.02 13.08 2.62
C LYS A 72 -0.62 12.68 3.96
N GLY A 73 -1.09 11.46 4.12
CA GLY A 73 -1.74 11.01 5.34
C GLY A 73 -3.13 11.63 5.59
N GLN A 74 -3.71 12.31 4.58
CA GLN A 74 -5.00 13.02 4.73
C GLN A 74 -6.18 12.08 5.00
N GLN A 75 -6.06 10.81 4.66
CA GLN A 75 -7.04 9.76 4.97
C GLN A 75 -7.24 9.56 6.48
N TYR A 76 -6.30 10.00 7.31
CA TYR A 76 -6.35 9.92 8.77
C TYR A 76 -6.80 11.22 9.44
N TRP A 77 -7.06 12.27 8.67
CA TRP A 77 -7.64 13.49 9.21
C TRP A 77 -9.07 13.23 9.72
N PRO A 78 -9.54 13.98 10.74
CA PRO A 78 -10.89 13.82 11.25
C PRO A 78 -11.92 13.92 10.12
N ARG A 79 -12.52 12.79 9.79
CA ARG A 79 -13.57 12.64 8.78
C ARG A 79 -14.44 11.46 9.15
N ARG A 80 -15.74 11.69 9.31
CA ARG A 80 -16.69 10.64 9.64
C ARG A 80 -16.55 9.44 8.69
N THR A 81 -16.43 8.28 9.31
CA THR A 81 -16.31 6.98 8.62
C THR A 81 -17.47 6.12 9.08
N ALA A 82 -18.36 5.75 8.16
CA ALA A 82 -19.45 4.84 8.45
C ALA A 82 -18.98 3.39 8.38
N ASP A 83 -19.39 2.57 9.33
CA ASP A 83 -19.26 1.12 9.23
C ASP A 83 -20.38 0.61 8.30
N PRO A 84 -20.03 -0.02 7.16
CA PRO A 84 -21.03 -0.49 6.20
C PRO A 84 -21.89 -1.65 6.75
N ASP A 85 -21.38 -2.41 7.71
CA ASP A 85 -22.05 -3.60 8.25
C ASP A 85 -22.91 -3.26 9.49
N GLU A 86 -22.42 -2.33 10.34
CA GLU A 86 -23.05 -1.98 11.61
C GLU A 86 -23.89 -0.68 11.53
N GLY A 87 -23.71 0.12 10.46
CA GLY A 87 -24.39 1.42 10.30
C GLY A 87 -23.95 2.49 11.31
N VAL A 88 -22.88 2.24 12.06
CA VAL A 88 -22.34 3.14 13.07
C VAL A 88 -21.35 4.11 12.41
N GLU A 89 -21.42 5.39 12.80
CA GLU A 89 -20.45 6.42 12.38
C GLU A 89 -19.33 6.59 13.41
N TYR A 90 -18.10 6.66 12.91
CA TYR A 90 -16.89 6.92 13.68
C TYR A 90 -16.30 8.29 13.29
N PRO A 91 -15.62 9.01 14.19
CA PRO A 91 -15.06 10.34 13.90
C PRO A 91 -13.94 10.31 12.86
N ASP A 92 -13.24 9.18 12.74
CA ASP A 92 -12.12 8.96 11.82
C ASP A 92 -11.85 7.46 11.59
N ILE A 93 -10.95 7.16 10.66
CA ILE A 93 -10.54 5.78 10.32
C ILE A 93 -9.84 5.08 11.50
N LYS A 94 -9.05 5.79 12.30
CA LYS A 94 -8.36 5.21 13.47
C LYS A 94 -9.38 4.69 14.49
N SER A 95 -10.39 5.50 14.80
CA SER A 95 -11.50 5.12 15.68
C SER A 95 -12.33 3.98 15.10
N TYR A 96 -12.60 4.03 13.78
CA TYR A 96 -13.29 2.97 13.04
C TYR A 96 -12.55 1.63 13.13
N TRP A 97 -11.24 1.64 13.04
CA TRP A 97 -10.40 0.44 13.18
C TRP A 97 -10.24 -0.01 14.63
N GLY A 98 -10.42 0.89 15.61
CA GLY A 98 -10.22 0.61 17.03
C GLY A 98 -8.75 0.37 17.39
N VAL A 99 -7.81 0.97 16.64
CA VAL A 99 -6.38 0.80 16.88
C VAL A 99 -5.79 1.90 17.75
N GLN A 100 -4.73 1.58 18.48
CA GLN A 100 -4.07 2.51 19.40
C GLN A 100 -3.23 3.56 18.66
N ALA A 101 -2.51 3.12 17.62
CA ALA A 101 -1.61 3.98 16.86
C ALA A 101 -1.57 3.63 15.36
N ILE A 102 -1.42 4.68 14.55
CA ILE A 102 -1.12 4.59 13.12
C ILE A 102 0.13 5.43 12.89
N GLN A 103 1.16 4.84 12.30
CA GLN A 103 2.33 5.55 11.81
C GLN A 103 2.26 5.67 10.30
N CYS A 104 2.40 6.88 9.78
CA CYS A 104 2.52 7.17 8.37
C CYS A 104 3.98 7.10 7.93
N TYR A 105 4.24 6.49 6.77
CA TYR A 105 5.53 6.51 6.10
C TYR A 105 5.35 6.68 4.60
N ASP A 106 6.03 7.66 4.03
CA ASP A 106 6.12 7.87 2.58
C ASP A 106 7.50 8.45 2.23
N PRO A 107 8.35 7.75 1.46
CA PRO A 107 9.71 8.20 1.17
C PRO A 107 9.78 9.47 0.31
N ALA A 108 8.70 9.81 -0.37
CA ALA A 108 8.61 10.98 -1.24
C ALA A 108 7.91 12.19 -0.59
N TYR A 109 7.39 12.06 0.62
CA TYR A 109 6.71 13.15 1.32
C TYR A 109 7.44 13.52 2.61
N GLN A 110 8.13 14.68 2.62
CA GLN A 110 9.02 15.10 3.71
C GLN A 110 8.42 14.96 5.13
N PRO A 111 7.15 15.29 5.40
CA PRO A 111 6.57 15.11 6.74
C PRO A 111 6.48 13.65 7.20
N HIS A 112 6.54 12.68 6.28
CA HIS A 112 6.40 11.25 6.57
C HIS A 112 7.58 10.40 6.07
N ASN A 113 8.71 11.01 5.69
CA ASN A 113 9.83 10.28 5.09
C ASN A 113 10.82 9.65 6.08
N ASN A 114 10.62 9.85 7.37
CA ASN A 114 11.41 9.17 8.39
C ASN A 114 11.13 7.67 8.36
N LEU A 115 12.19 6.86 8.24
CA LEU A 115 12.06 5.41 8.25
C LEU A 115 11.36 4.94 9.54
N PRO A 116 10.37 4.04 9.42
CA PRO A 116 9.72 3.47 10.60
C PRO A 116 10.72 2.74 11.48
N SER A 117 10.62 2.93 12.79
CA SER A 117 11.42 2.22 13.78
C SER A 117 10.59 1.13 14.46
N GLY A 118 11.19 -0.06 14.66
CA GLY A 118 10.53 -1.18 15.34
C GLY A 118 9.60 -2.00 14.43
N LYS A 119 8.56 -2.57 15.03
CA LYS A 119 7.56 -3.44 14.40
C LYS A 119 6.16 -2.93 14.68
N PHE A 120 5.23 -3.32 13.81
CA PHE A 120 3.80 -2.98 13.90
C PHE A 120 2.98 -4.27 13.86
N ASP A 121 1.81 -4.27 14.49
CA ASP A 121 0.93 -5.43 14.38
C ASP A 121 0.44 -5.62 12.94
N GLY A 122 0.04 -4.53 12.29
CA GLY A 122 -0.36 -4.54 10.88
C GLY A 122 0.45 -3.57 10.03
N VAL A 123 0.68 -3.95 8.77
CA VAL A 123 1.22 -3.07 7.74
C VAL A 123 0.21 -2.96 6.62
N VAL A 124 -0.19 -1.74 6.26
CA VAL A 124 -1.06 -1.46 5.12
C VAL A 124 -0.27 -0.73 4.03
N CYS A 125 -0.54 -1.04 2.76
CA CYS A 125 0.16 -0.48 1.61
C CYS A 125 -0.84 -0.35 0.46
N THR A 126 -1.42 0.84 0.26
CA THR A 126 -2.53 1.02 -0.67
C THR A 126 -2.14 1.88 -1.86
N ASP A 127 -2.25 1.32 -3.09
CA ASP A 127 -1.86 1.98 -4.36
C ASP A 127 -0.42 2.51 -4.34
N VAL A 128 0.55 1.64 -4.01
CA VAL A 128 1.97 1.99 -3.88
C VAL A 128 2.87 1.11 -4.73
N LEU A 129 2.67 -0.20 -4.70
CA LEU A 129 3.62 -1.15 -5.29
C LEU A 129 3.74 -0.99 -6.81
N GLU A 130 2.67 -0.66 -7.52
CA GLU A 130 2.65 -0.35 -8.94
C GLU A 130 3.44 0.92 -9.31
N HIS A 131 3.67 1.78 -8.33
CA HIS A 131 4.49 2.98 -8.47
C HIS A 131 6.00 2.73 -8.24
N CYS A 132 6.37 1.55 -7.75
CA CYS A 132 7.75 1.16 -7.51
C CYS A 132 8.33 0.43 -8.73
N PRO A 133 9.64 0.55 -9.04
CA PRO A 133 10.25 -0.21 -10.12
C PRO A 133 10.19 -1.72 -9.86
N GLU A 134 10.01 -2.48 -10.93
CA GLU A 134 9.92 -3.95 -10.88
C GLU A 134 11.09 -4.59 -10.12
N GLU A 135 12.28 -4.11 -10.37
CA GLU A 135 13.51 -4.62 -9.77
C GLU A 135 13.63 -4.34 -8.26
N ASP A 136 12.84 -3.39 -7.74
CA ASP A 136 12.81 -3.03 -6.32
C ASP A 136 11.67 -3.72 -5.55
N ILE A 137 10.66 -4.25 -6.23
CA ILE A 137 9.52 -4.93 -5.59
C ILE A 137 9.93 -6.02 -4.59
N PRO A 138 10.94 -6.88 -4.87
CA PRO A 138 11.30 -7.94 -3.92
C PRO A 138 11.74 -7.43 -2.56
N TRP A 139 12.56 -6.37 -2.50
CA TRP A 139 12.99 -5.84 -1.20
C TRP A 139 11.91 -5.01 -0.53
N ILE A 140 11.05 -4.30 -1.28
CA ILE A 140 9.92 -3.54 -0.72
C ILE A 140 8.93 -4.51 -0.07
N LEU A 141 8.56 -5.60 -0.73
CA LEU A 141 7.75 -6.66 -0.12
C LEU A 141 8.43 -7.23 1.14
N GLY A 142 9.74 -7.48 1.07
CA GLY A 142 10.52 -7.92 2.22
C GLY A 142 10.41 -6.95 3.41
N GLU A 143 10.36 -5.64 3.17
CA GLU A 143 10.13 -4.65 4.22
C GLU A 143 8.71 -4.67 4.77
N LEU A 144 7.67 -4.74 3.92
CA LEU A 144 6.29 -4.84 4.38
C LEU A 144 6.12 -6.03 5.33
N PHE A 145 6.57 -7.22 4.91
CA PHE A 145 6.55 -8.41 5.75
C PHE A 145 7.52 -8.29 6.94
N GLY A 146 8.61 -7.56 6.77
CA GLY A 146 9.60 -7.32 7.81
C GLY A 146 9.06 -6.46 8.95
N TYR A 147 8.32 -5.41 8.68
CA TYR A 147 7.71 -4.53 9.68
C TYR A 147 6.53 -5.17 10.41
N ALA A 148 5.78 -6.04 9.75
CA ALA A 148 4.58 -6.66 10.32
C ALA A 148 4.90 -7.75 11.34
N THR A 149 4.08 -7.84 12.42
CA THR A 149 4.09 -8.93 13.38
C THR A 149 2.85 -9.84 13.29
N ARG A 150 1.72 -9.32 12.76
CA ARG A 150 0.44 -10.05 12.67
C ARG A 150 -0.12 -10.10 11.27
N PHE A 151 -0.23 -8.96 10.57
CA PHE A 151 -0.75 -8.99 9.20
C PHE A 151 -0.11 -7.98 8.25
N VAL A 152 -0.22 -8.26 6.94
CA VAL A 152 0.07 -7.33 5.84
C VAL A 152 -1.16 -7.23 4.95
N PHE A 153 -1.58 -6.01 4.64
CA PHE A 153 -2.60 -5.71 3.63
C PHE A 153 -2.02 -4.83 2.53
N ALA A 154 -2.29 -5.15 1.28
CA ALA A 154 -2.02 -4.23 0.17
C ALA A 154 -3.09 -4.33 -0.93
N ASN A 155 -3.25 -3.25 -1.70
CA ASN A 155 -3.90 -3.32 -3.00
C ASN A 155 -2.96 -2.78 -4.09
N VAL A 156 -3.10 -3.31 -5.29
CA VAL A 156 -2.25 -2.99 -6.45
C VAL A 156 -3.11 -2.85 -7.69
N ALA A 157 -2.88 -1.80 -8.47
CA ALA A 157 -3.48 -1.64 -9.78
C ALA A 157 -2.59 -2.24 -10.88
N CYS A 158 -3.07 -3.28 -11.55
CA CYS A 158 -2.38 -3.95 -12.65
C CYS A 158 -2.70 -3.32 -14.03
N PHE A 159 -2.95 -2.00 -14.07
CA PHE A 159 -3.28 -1.21 -15.26
C PHE A 159 -2.67 0.20 -15.16
N PRO A 160 -2.58 0.95 -16.28
CA PRO A 160 -1.98 2.29 -16.30
C PRO A 160 -2.73 3.29 -15.42
N ALA A 161 -1.99 4.17 -14.73
CA ALA A 161 -2.56 5.32 -14.03
C ALA A 161 -3.10 6.36 -15.01
N LYS A 162 -4.03 7.19 -14.53
CA LYS A 162 -4.41 8.45 -15.22
C LYS A 162 -3.33 9.52 -15.07
N LYS A 163 -2.63 9.53 -13.94
CA LYS A 163 -1.56 10.49 -13.64
C LYS A 163 -0.29 10.19 -14.42
N ARG A 164 0.48 11.25 -14.71
CA ARG A 164 1.81 11.16 -15.31
C ARG A 164 2.87 11.68 -14.36
N LEU A 165 4.06 11.12 -14.48
CA LEU A 165 5.26 11.64 -13.82
C LEU A 165 5.71 12.94 -14.50
N PRO A 166 6.47 13.81 -13.82
CA PRO A 166 7.09 14.99 -14.42
C PRO A 166 7.90 14.70 -15.68
N SER A 167 8.50 13.52 -15.77
CA SER A 167 9.20 13.03 -16.97
C SER A 167 8.29 12.65 -18.14
N GLY A 168 6.96 12.74 -17.99
CA GLY A 168 5.96 12.33 -18.98
C GLY A 168 5.57 10.86 -18.95
N GLY A 169 6.29 10.01 -18.21
CA GLY A 169 5.98 8.60 -18.02
C GLY A 169 4.68 8.36 -17.24
N ASN A 170 4.10 7.16 -17.37
CA ASN A 170 2.95 6.77 -16.55
C ASN A 170 3.36 6.64 -15.09
N ALA A 171 2.50 7.11 -14.17
CA ALA A 171 2.80 7.01 -12.74
C ALA A 171 2.83 5.54 -12.25
N HIS A 172 2.03 4.63 -12.82
CA HIS A 172 2.22 3.20 -12.60
C HIS A 172 3.39 2.70 -13.45
N CYS A 173 4.53 2.47 -12.84
CA CYS A 173 5.73 2.05 -13.57
C CYS A 173 5.91 0.52 -13.61
N THR A 174 5.18 -0.23 -12.78
CA THR A 174 5.20 -1.70 -12.74
C THR A 174 3.79 -2.26 -13.00
N ILE A 175 3.42 -2.31 -14.29
CA ILE A 175 2.16 -2.87 -14.74
C ILE A 175 2.42 -4.32 -15.13
N LYS A 176 2.08 -5.25 -14.20
CA LYS A 176 2.30 -6.69 -14.38
C LYS A 176 1.00 -7.47 -14.26
N PRO A 177 0.89 -8.64 -14.93
CA PRO A 177 -0.27 -9.49 -14.76
C PRO A 177 -0.37 -10.05 -13.33
N VAL A 178 -1.59 -10.41 -12.92
CA VAL A 178 -1.89 -10.97 -11.59
C VAL A 178 -0.93 -12.09 -11.20
N LYS A 179 -0.63 -13.03 -12.12
CA LYS A 179 0.28 -14.15 -11.86
C LYS A 179 1.69 -13.71 -11.44
N TRP A 180 2.20 -12.64 -12.03
CA TRP A 180 3.52 -12.12 -11.64
C TRP A 180 3.52 -11.62 -10.19
N TRP A 181 2.47 -10.92 -9.78
CA TRP A 181 2.31 -10.46 -8.40
C TRP A 181 2.17 -11.63 -7.42
N GLU A 182 1.41 -12.68 -7.79
CA GLU A 182 1.30 -13.91 -6.99
C GLU A 182 2.68 -14.49 -6.70
N GLU A 183 3.52 -14.63 -7.72
CA GLU A 183 4.89 -15.16 -7.59
C GLU A 183 5.79 -14.30 -6.67
N GLN A 184 5.68 -12.97 -6.75
CA GLN A 184 6.44 -12.09 -5.84
C GLN A 184 5.96 -12.23 -4.38
N LEU A 185 4.65 -12.28 -4.17
CA LEU A 185 4.04 -12.42 -2.85
C LEU A 185 4.38 -13.76 -2.20
N GLU A 186 4.29 -14.86 -2.94
CA GLU A 186 4.67 -16.17 -2.43
C GLU A 186 6.13 -16.20 -1.96
N ARG A 187 7.04 -15.55 -2.69
CA ARG A 187 8.44 -15.45 -2.28
C ARG A 187 8.61 -14.68 -0.98
N ALA A 188 7.94 -13.52 -0.85
CA ALA A 188 8.00 -12.71 0.36
C ALA A 188 7.37 -13.43 1.58
N ALA A 189 6.20 -14.07 1.39
CA ALA A 189 5.48 -14.78 2.44
C ALA A 189 6.24 -16.00 2.98
N ARG A 190 7.06 -16.69 2.16
CA ARG A 190 7.89 -17.82 2.62
C ARG A 190 8.84 -17.47 3.77
N ALA A 191 9.29 -16.22 3.83
CA ALA A 191 10.15 -15.74 4.92
C ALA A 191 9.39 -15.52 6.24
N LYS A 192 8.06 -15.47 6.20
CA LYS A 192 7.17 -15.17 7.33
C LYS A 192 5.88 -16.00 7.27
N PRO A 193 5.94 -17.32 7.35
CA PRO A 193 4.81 -18.22 7.08
C PRO A 193 3.65 -18.08 8.08
N SER A 194 3.90 -17.50 9.27
CA SER A 194 2.90 -17.25 10.30
C SER A 194 2.12 -15.94 10.13
N LEU A 195 2.60 -15.03 9.25
CA LEU A 195 1.88 -13.78 9.02
C LEU A 195 0.61 -14.01 8.22
N VAL A 196 -0.47 -13.38 8.67
CA VAL A 196 -1.68 -13.23 7.87
C VAL A 196 -1.42 -12.16 6.81
N TYR A 197 -1.88 -12.39 5.58
CA TYR A 197 -1.83 -11.35 4.54
C TYR A 197 -3.04 -11.41 3.63
N GLU A 198 -3.41 -10.25 3.09
CA GLU A 198 -4.41 -10.07 2.04
C GLU A 198 -3.92 -9.03 1.04
N PHE A 199 -3.82 -9.43 -0.23
CA PHE A 199 -3.48 -8.57 -1.35
C PHE A 199 -4.62 -8.55 -2.35
N ARG A 200 -5.09 -7.36 -2.73
CA ARG A 200 -6.14 -7.15 -3.72
C ARG A 200 -5.53 -6.61 -5.00
N LEU A 201 -5.64 -7.37 -6.06
CA LEU A 201 -5.08 -7.04 -7.36
C LEU A 201 -6.22 -6.63 -8.30
N ALA A 202 -6.29 -5.34 -8.63
CA ALA A 202 -7.24 -4.82 -9.59
C ALA A 202 -6.65 -4.91 -11.01
N TYR A 203 -7.39 -5.47 -11.96
CA TYR A 203 -6.96 -5.66 -13.35
C TYR A 203 -8.11 -5.48 -14.33
N ILE A 204 -7.78 -5.22 -15.62
CA ILE A 204 -8.77 -5.09 -16.69
C ILE A 204 -8.86 -6.42 -17.45
N LYS A 205 -10.07 -6.96 -17.63
CA LYS A 205 -10.34 -8.13 -18.46
C LYS A 205 -11.61 -7.90 -19.27
N GLY A 206 -11.51 -7.97 -20.59
CA GLY A 206 -12.64 -7.71 -21.49
C GLY A 206 -13.21 -6.28 -21.38
N GLY A 207 -12.37 -5.28 -21.05
CA GLY A 207 -12.78 -3.88 -20.84
C GLY A 207 -13.40 -3.60 -19.47
N GLU A 208 -13.57 -4.61 -18.61
CA GLU A 208 -14.15 -4.48 -17.27
C GLU A 208 -13.06 -4.53 -16.20
N LEU A 209 -13.25 -3.73 -15.14
CA LEU A 209 -12.44 -3.80 -13.93
C LEU A 209 -12.80 -5.05 -13.13
N LYS A 210 -11.82 -5.88 -12.86
CA LYS A 210 -11.92 -7.09 -12.02
C LYS A 210 -10.96 -6.97 -10.86
N GLU A 211 -11.23 -7.70 -9.79
CA GLU A 211 -10.33 -7.81 -8.63
C GLU A 211 -10.05 -9.29 -8.33
N LYS A 212 -8.82 -9.60 -7.96
CA LYS A 212 -8.42 -10.90 -7.40
C LYS A 212 -7.79 -10.70 -6.05
N THR A 213 -8.30 -11.40 -5.05
CA THR A 213 -7.71 -11.44 -3.70
C THR A 213 -6.75 -12.63 -3.60
N ILE A 214 -5.56 -12.36 -3.06
CA ILE A 214 -4.55 -13.36 -2.69
C ILE A 214 -4.39 -13.25 -1.18
N ALA A 215 -4.66 -14.33 -0.46
CA ALA A 215 -4.63 -14.34 1.00
C ALA A 215 -3.87 -15.55 1.55
N SER A 216 -3.36 -15.40 2.78
CA SER A 216 -2.77 -16.53 3.51
C SER A 216 -3.81 -17.60 3.81
N ALA A 217 -3.40 -18.86 3.88
CA ALA A 217 -4.28 -19.99 4.20
C ALA A 217 -5.01 -19.81 5.55
N ALA A 218 -4.36 -19.18 6.53
CA ALA A 218 -4.95 -18.89 7.84
C ALA A 218 -6.18 -17.97 7.74
N LEU A 219 -6.21 -17.04 6.78
CA LEU A 219 -7.37 -16.16 6.57
C LEU A 219 -8.49 -16.88 5.78
N SER A 220 -8.11 -17.69 4.81
CA SER A 220 -9.07 -18.45 3.99
C SER A 220 -9.89 -19.45 4.80
N ALA A 221 -9.33 -20.01 5.87
CA ALA A 221 -10.01 -20.94 6.76
C ALA A 221 -11.05 -20.28 7.70
N GLN A 222 -10.98 -18.96 7.90
CA GLN A 222 -11.93 -18.22 8.74
C GLN A 222 -13.15 -17.68 7.98
N GLN A 223 -13.14 -17.81 6.64
CA GLN A 223 -14.22 -17.32 5.75
C GLN A 223 -15.15 -18.46 5.29
N GLN A 224 -14.89 -19.69 5.73
CA GLN A 224 -15.76 -20.87 5.54
C GLN A 224 -16.58 -21.17 6.80
#